data_ea02348ded59aad864dd005168cc1a42
#
_entry.id   ea02348ded59aad864dd005168cc1a42
#
_cell.length_a   1.000
_cell.length_b   1.000
_cell.length_c   1.000
_cell.angle_alpha   90.00
_cell.angle_beta   90.00
_cell.angle_gamma   90.00
#
_symmetry.space_group_name_H-M   'P 1'
#
loop_
_entity.id
_entity.type
_entity.pdbx_description
1 polymer ?
#
loop_
_entity_poly.entity_id
_entity_poly.type
_entity_poly.pdbx_seq_one_letter_code
_entity_poly.pdbx_strand_id
1 'polypeptide(L)'
;MKLQVTIEFVTGENETYIVLPPEFMKWEQKTGNTIQQIAEKLGIADLMFLAYHSMKREAAGKTVKPFEVWCETVTDISMGETEHPKVMSREQ
;
A
#
# COMPACT_ATOMS: atom_id res chain seq x y z
N MET A 1 -8.96 9.77 -3.06
CA MET A 1 -8.21 8.72 -3.75
C MET A 1 -7.84 7.62 -2.78
N LYS A 2 -8.02 6.41 -3.20
CA LYS A 2 -7.72 5.23 -2.40
C LYS A 2 -7.04 4.17 -3.25
N LEU A 3 -6.13 3.44 -2.65
CA LEU A 3 -5.47 2.31 -3.28
C LEU A 3 -5.45 1.19 -2.26
N GLN A 4 -5.86 0.00 -2.67
CA GLN A 4 -5.87 -1.16 -1.80
C GLN A 4 -4.65 -2.00 -2.11
N VAL A 5 -3.86 -2.30 -1.07
CA VAL A 5 -2.66 -3.12 -1.21
C VAL A 5 -2.82 -4.33 -0.30
N THR A 6 -2.72 -5.52 -0.87
CA THR A 6 -2.81 -6.76 -0.11
C THR A 6 -1.44 -7.37 -0.01
N ILE A 7 -1.03 -7.70 1.20
CA ILE A 7 0.28 -8.27 1.52
C ILE A 7 0.08 -9.68 2.02
N GLU A 8 0.85 -10.62 1.48
CA GLU A 8 0.94 -11.96 2.03
C GLU A 8 2.29 -12.09 2.74
N PHE A 9 2.24 -12.60 3.97
CA PHE A 9 3.44 -12.72 4.81
C PHE A 9 3.96 -14.15 4.80
N VAL A 10 5.22 -14.31 5.24
CA VAL A 10 5.86 -15.62 5.28
C VAL A 10 5.10 -16.61 6.16
N THR A 11 4.29 -16.12 7.09
CA THR A 11 3.46 -16.96 7.94
C THR A 11 2.24 -17.54 7.21
N GLY A 12 1.96 -17.03 6.00
CA GLY A 12 0.76 -17.40 5.26
C GLY A 12 -0.41 -16.49 5.51
N GLU A 13 -0.28 -15.55 6.45
CA GLU A 13 -1.34 -14.59 6.72
C GLU A 13 -1.38 -13.51 5.65
N ASN A 14 -2.56 -12.98 5.41
CA ASN A 14 -2.77 -11.88 4.47
C ASN A 14 -3.32 -10.67 5.21
N GLU A 15 -2.88 -9.49 4.79
CA GLU A 15 -3.42 -8.23 5.29
C GLU A 15 -3.68 -7.31 4.13
N THR A 16 -4.78 -6.58 4.19
CA THR A 16 -5.11 -5.59 3.18
C THR A 16 -5.07 -4.22 3.82
N TYR A 17 -4.31 -3.32 3.20
CA TYR A 17 -4.15 -1.96 3.68
C TYR A 17 -4.75 -1.00 2.67
N ILE A 18 -5.45 0.01 3.18
CA ILE A 18 -6.02 1.06 2.33
C ILE A 18 -5.08 2.26 2.40
N VAL A 19 -4.46 2.57 1.28
CA VAL A 19 -3.56 3.71 1.18
C VAL A 19 -4.41 4.97 0.96
N LEU A 20 -4.19 5.96 1.81
CA LEU A 20 -4.98 7.19 1.80
C LEU A 20 -4.05 8.38 1.56
N PRO A 21 -4.60 9.60 1.40
CA PRO A 21 -3.78 10.76 1.10
C PRO A 21 -2.54 10.96 1.97
N PRO A 22 -2.57 10.70 3.29
CA PRO A 22 -1.33 10.89 4.06
C PRO A 22 -0.17 10.06 3.55
N GLU A 23 -0.41 8.81 3.14
CA GLU A 23 0.64 7.96 2.61
C GLU A 23 1.10 8.43 1.23
N PHE A 24 0.16 8.86 0.39
CA PHE A 24 0.52 9.40 -0.92
C PHE A 24 1.37 10.66 -0.77
N MET A 25 1.06 11.49 0.20
CA MET A 25 1.88 12.68 0.46
C MET A 25 3.31 12.30 0.81
N LYS A 26 3.48 11.30 1.66
CA LYS A 26 4.82 10.83 2.02
C LYS A 26 5.54 10.29 0.79
N TRP A 27 4.82 9.59 -0.06
CA TRP A 27 5.39 9.04 -1.29
C TRP A 27 5.88 10.14 -2.21
N GLU A 28 5.07 11.19 -2.38
CA GLU A 28 5.48 12.32 -3.21
C GLU A 28 6.71 13.00 -2.67
N GLN A 29 6.77 13.17 -1.34
CA GLN A 29 7.92 13.80 -0.71
C GLN A 29 9.17 12.97 -0.84
N LYS A 30 9.02 11.65 -0.78
CA LYS A 30 10.16 10.74 -0.87
C LYS A 30 10.69 10.63 -2.29
N THR A 31 9.80 10.52 -3.27
CA THR A 31 10.20 10.19 -4.64
C THR A 31 10.36 11.41 -5.53
N GLY A 32 9.72 12.53 -5.17
CA GLY A 32 9.69 13.70 -6.03
C GLY A 32 8.69 13.60 -7.17
N ASN A 33 7.97 12.49 -7.27
CA ASN A 33 6.92 12.32 -8.27
C ASN A 33 5.61 12.84 -7.74
N THR A 34 4.66 13.11 -8.64
CA THR A 34 3.34 13.57 -8.25
C THR A 34 2.35 12.44 -8.37
N ILE A 35 1.21 12.62 -7.69
CA ILE A 35 0.14 11.61 -7.71
C ILE A 35 -0.36 11.36 -9.14
N GLN A 36 -0.23 12.34 -10.02
CA GLN A 36 -0.65 12.16 -11.41
C GLN A 36 0.20 11.14 -12.15
N GLN A 37 1.40 10.88 -11.66
CA GLN A 37 2.33 9.94 -12.28
C GLN A 37 2.28 8.57 -11.64
N ILE A 38 1.42 8.38 -10.64
CA ILE A 38 1.53 7.21 -9.79
C ILE A 38 1.35 5.90 -10.57
N ALA A 39 0.42 5.87 -11.52
CA ALA A 39 0.15 4.65 -12.27
C ALA A 39 1.36 4.19 -13.07
N GLU A 40 2.21 5.14 -13.50
CA GLU A 40 3.39 4.82 -14.29
C GLU A 40 4.62 4.58 -13.43
N LYS A 41 4.61 5.05 -12.18
CA LYS A 41 5.80 5.07 -11.35
C LYS A 41 5.78 4.07 -10.21
N LEU A 42 4.66 3.38 -10.01
CA LEU A 42 4.59 2.43 -8.91
C LEU A 42 5.34 1.14 -9.25
N GLY A 43 6.37 0.87 -8.47
CA GLY A 43 7.04 -0.41 -8.50
C GLY A 43 6.81 -1.11 -7.16
N ILE A 44 7.48 -2.24 -6.99
CA ILE A 44 7.35 -3.02 -5.75
C ILE A 44 7.79 -2.20 -4.54
N ALA A 45 8.89 -1.46 -4.66
CA ALA A 45 9.38 -0.66 -3.54
C ALA A 45 8.37 0.39 -3.13
N ASP A 46 7.68 0.98 -4.11
CA ASP A 46 6.67 1.98 -3.83
C ASP A 46 5.46 1.38 -3.12
N LEU A 47 5.01 0.21 -3.58
CA LEU A 47 3.89 -0.47 -2.95
C LEU A 47 4.22 -0.87 -1.52
N MET A 48 5.44 -1.36 -1.29
CA MET A 48 5.87 -1.72 0.05
C MET A 48 5.89 -0.49 0.96
N PHE A 49 6.41 0.62 0.44
CA PHE A 49 6.46 1.88 1.19
C PHE A 49 5.04 2.33 1.58
N LEU A 50 4.13 2.34 0.60
CA LEU A 50 2.77 2.81 0.83
C LEU A 50 2.03 1.90 1.81
N ALA A 51 2.17 0.59 1.65
CA ALA A 51 1.50 -0.36 2.55
C ALA A 51 2.04 -0.24 3.97
N TYR A 52 3.37 -0.12 4.10
CA TYR A 52 3.97 -0.01 5.42
C TYR A 52 3.48 1.24 6.16
N HIS A 53 3.44 2.37 5.48
CA HIS A 53 3.01 3.61 6.14
C HIS A 53 1.51 3.62 6.41
N SER A 54 0.71 2.92 5.58
CA SER A 54 -0.69 2.71 5.90
C SER A 54 -0.84 1.89 7.18
N MET A 55 -0.04 0.84 7.30
CA MET A 55 -0.05 -0.01 8.49
C MET A 55 0.33 0.79 9.72
N LYS A 56 1.35 1.63 9.61
CA LYS A 56 1.76 2.47 10.74
C LYS A 56 0.65 3.43 11.17
N ARG A 57 -0.04 4.02 10.18
CA ARG A 57 -1.15 4.92 10.50
C ARG A 57 -2.25 4.18 11.23
N GLU A 58 -2.58 2.97 10.76
CA GLU A 58 -3.63 2.17 11.39
C GLU A 58 -3.22 1.68 12.78
N ALA A 59 -1.92 1.53 13.02
CA ALA A 59 -1.43 1.11 14.33
C ALA A 59 -1.59 2.21 15.40
N ALA A 60 -1.81 3.44 14.96
CA ALA A 60 -2.17 4.55 15.87
C ALA A 60 -1.17 4.72 17.01
N GLY A 61 0.11 4.74 16.68
CA GLY A 61 1.16 4.97 17.67
C GLY A 61 1.70 3.73 18.36
N LYS A 62 1.14 2.57 18.07
CA LYS A 62 1.71 1.33 18.59
C LYS A 62 3.05 1.04 17.93
N THR A 63 3.89 0.30 18.65
CA THR A 63 5.19 -0.08 18.12
C THR A 63 5.03 -1.04 16.96
N VAL A 64 5.72 -0.75 15.85
CA VAL A 64 5.72 -1.62 14.69
C VAL A 64 7.16 -1.91 14.30
N LYS A 65 7.35 -2.98 13.51
CA LYS A 65 8.68 -3.33 13.03
C LYS A 65 9.26 -2.22 12.16
N PRO A 66 10.58 -2.03 12.17
CA PRO A 66 11.20 -1.13 11.20
C PRO A 66 10.89 -1.57 9.77
N PHE A 67 10.90 -0.62 8.85
CA PHE A 67 10.49 -0.89 7.48
C PHE A 67 11.27 -2.06 6.86
N GLU A 68 12.59 -2.07 7.01
CA GLU A 68 13.41 -3.10 6.38
C GLU A 68 13.11 -4.48 6.94
N VAL A 69 12.87 -4.56 8.25
CA VAL A 69 12.54 -5.83 8.89
C VAL A 69 11.15 -6.29 8.43
N TRP A 70 10.21 -5.36 8.38
CA TRP A 70 8.86 -5.68 7.94
C TRP A 70 8.86 -6.21 6.50
N CYS A 71 9.66 -5.60 5.62
CA CYS A 71 9.71 -6.02 4.23
C CYS A 71 10.17 -7.46 4.09
N GLU A 72 11.06 -7.91 4.98
CA GLU A 72 11.57 -9.28 4.89
C GLU A 72 10.52 -10.32 5.24
N THR A 73 9.40 -9.91 5.84
CA THR A 73 8.33 -10.84 6.16
C THR A 73 7.32 -10.99 5.02
N VAL A 74 7.46 -10.22 3.97
CA VAL A 74 6.50 -10.18 2.86
C VAL A 74 6.90 -11.18 1.79
N THR A 75 5.95 -12.03 1.37
CA THR A 75 6.21 -13.00 0.29
C THR A 75 5.49 -12.64 -0.99
N ASP A 76 4.42 -11.84 -0.92
CA ASP A 76 3.69 -11.46 -2.13
C ASP A 76 2.96 -10.16 -1.88
N ILE A 77 2.71 -9.43 -2.95
CA ILE A 77 2.03 -8.15 -2.86
C ILE A 77 1.16 -7.98 -4.11
N SER A 78 -0.04 -7.48 -3.91
CA SER A 78 -0.93 -7.17 -5.01
C SER A 78 -1.66 -5.88 -4.71
N MET A 79 -2.20 -5.24 -5.75
CA MET A 79 -2.88 -3.98 -5.56
C MET A 79 -4.17 -3.95 -6.35
N GLY A 80 -5.13 -3.16 -5.86
CA GLY A 80 -6.38 -2.91 -6.54
C GLY A 80 -6.86 -1.53 -6.19
N GLU A 81 -7.85 -1.05 -6.93
CA GLU A 81 -8.45 0.25 -6.66
C GLU A 81 -9.79 0.04 -6.00
N THR A 82 -9.97 0.69 -4.87
CA THR A 82 -11.21 0.55 -4.11
C THR A 82 -12.27 1.56 -4.53
N GLU A 83 -11.92 2.49 -5.40
CA GLU A 83 -12.85 3.55 -5.81
C GLU A 83 -13.76 3.14 -6.96
N HIS A 84 -13.46 2.06 -7.66
CA HIS A 84 -14.27 1.61 -8.78
C HIS A 84 -15.52 0.94 -8.26
N PRO A 85 -16.65 1.46 -8.64
CA PRO A 85 -17.91 0.81 -8.31
C PRO A 85 -18.11 -0.41 -9.16
N LYS A 86 -18.33 -0.94 -9.52
CA LYS A 86 -18.40 -1.80 -10.43
C LYS A 86 -18.17 -2.78 -10.80
N VAL A 87 -17.92 -2.31 -10.98
CA VAL A 87 -17.66 -3.03 -11.37
C VAL A 87 -17.94 -3.79 -11.35
N MET A 88 -18.17 -3.59 -11.29
CA MET A 88 -18.31 -4.21 -11.34
C MET A 88 -18.71 -4.96 -11.59
N SER A 89 -18.80 -4.69 -11.80
CA SER A 89 -19.02 -5.35 -12.20
C SER A 89 -19.20 -6.12 -12.49
N ARG A 90 -19.44 -6.05 -12.65
CA ARG A 90 -19.48 -6.77 -13.16
C ARG A 90 -19.55 -7.57 -13.36
N GLU A 91 -19.49 -7.27 -13.45
CA GLU A 91 -19.46 -7.92 -13.81
C GLU A 91 -19.73 -8.61 -13.87
N GLN A 92 -19.98 -8.39 -13.95
CA GLN A 92 -20.11 -8.98 -14.19
C GLN A 92 -20.29 -9.46 -14.31
#